data_c3996852be834335f5c6115fc0b2bd51
#
_entry.id   c3996852be834335f5c6115fc0b2bd51
#
_cell.length_a   1.000
_cell.length_b   1.000
_cell.length_c   1.000
_cell.angle_alpha   90.00
_cell.angle_beta   90.00
_cell.angle_gamma   90.00
#
_symmetry.space_group_name_H-M   'P 1'
#
loop_
_entity.id
_entity.type
_entity.pdbx_description
1 polymer ?
#
loop_
_entity_poly.entity_id
_entity_poly.type
_entity_poly.pdbx_seq_one_letter_code
_entity_poly.pdbx_strand_id
1 'polypeptide(L)'
;MFLLITGASGVGKSSVREAIAASLEPRVRCVELRDVVPIPPFPDLAWRQQSTEQAVQLALELQEEGRHLLLSGDPVAPGEVLAAPSAERLERIAACLLDCAPEVQRARLLARGDPPATLPDHLAFAAWMREHAADPGHMPEVLTTNGWEQMRWERWPAPWRGAERWNVETIDTSERTIAEVAAAALAWAEASLRGETPALG
;
A
#
# COMPACT_ATOMS: atom_id res chain seq x y z
N MET A 1 14.55 0.81 -4.11
CA MET A 1 13.57 1.26 -3.12
C MET A 1 12.16 0.86 -3.53
N PHE A 2 11.32 0.44 -2.58
CA PHE A 2 9.90 0.12 -2.77
C PHE A 2 9.03 1.21 -2.11
N LEU A 3 8.20 1.88 -2.89
CA LEU A 3 7.21 2.86 -2.43
C LEU A 3 5.83 2.22 -2.48
N LEU A 4 5.08 2.25 -1.38
CA LEU A 4 3.72 1.75 -1.30
C LEU A 4 2.75 2.91 -1.07
N ILE A 5 1.81 3.14 -2.00
CA ILE A 5 0.62 3.96 -1.76
C ILE A 5 -0.56 3.00 -1.58
N THR A 6 -1.00 2.84 -0.35
CA THR A 6 -2.06 1.91 0.03
C THR A 6 -3.33 2.60 0.53
N GLY A 7 -4.31 1.83 0.92
CA GLY A 7 -5.60 2.27 1.46
C GLY A 7 -6.74 1.38 0.98
N ALA A 8 -7.91 1.53 1.57
CA ALA A 8 -9.09 0.77 1.20
C ALA A 8 -9.66 1.16 -0.18
N SER A 9 -10.64 0.43 -0.65
CA SER A 9 -11.36 0.79 -1.88
C SER A 9 -12.06 2.15 -1.74
N GLY A 10 -12.05 2.96 -2.79
CA GLY A 10 -12.73 4.27 -2.81
C GLY A 10 -11.92 5.46 -2.29
N VAL A 11 -10.70 5.26 -1.76
CA VAL A 11 -9.86 6.37 -1.26
C VAL A 11 -9.09 7.14 -2.34
N GLY A 12 -9.07 6.65 -3.60
CA GLY A 12 -8.49 7.38 -4.74
C GLY A 12 -7.09 6.93 -5.18
N LYS A 13 -6.60 5.76 -4.75
CA LYS A 13 -5.25 5.26 -5.05
C LYS A 13 -4.86 5.28 -6.53
N SER A 14 -5.68 4.67 -7.40
CA SER A 14 -5.39 4.59 -8.84
C SER A 14 -5.34 5.98 -9.48
N SER A 15 -6.28 6.88 -9.13
CA SER A 15 -6.30 8.24 -9.65
C SER A 15 -5.08 9.05 -9.22
N VAL A 16 -4.62 8.89 -7.99
CA VAL A 16 -3.39 9.53 -7.49
C VAL A 16 -2.17 8.98 -8.22
N ARG A 17 -2.03 7.65 -8.35
CA ARG A 17 -0.93 7.03 -9.11
C ARG A 17 -0.85 7.57 -10.54
N GLU A 18 -1.98 7.60 -11.25
CA GLU A 18 -2.05 8.12 -12.62
C GLU A 18 -1.61 9.58 -12.70
N ALA A 19 -2.03 10.40 -11.72
CA ALA A 19 -1.69 11.82 -11.70
C ALA A 19 -0.20 12.08 -11.45
N ILE A 20 0.50 11.23 -10.68
CA ILE A 20 1.90 11.44 -10.32
C ILE A 20 2.91 10.67 -11.18
N ALA A 21 2.46 9.66 -11.93
CA ALA A 21 3.34 8.73 -12.65
C ALA A 21 4.31 9.46 -13.57
N ALA A 22 3.84 10.39 -14.40
CA ALA A 22 4.68 11.14 -15.35
C ALA A 22 5.76 12.00 -14.66
N SER A 23 5.50 12.48 -13.45
CA SER A 23 6.48 13.28 -12.68
C SER A 23 7.57 12.39 -12.04
N LEU A 24 7.28 11.12 -11.82
CA LEU A 24 8.23 10.17 -11.22
C LEU A 24 9.06 9.42 -12.24
N GLU A 25 8.57 9.26 -13.48
CA GLU A 25 9.33 8.63 -14.56
C GLU A 25 10.55 9.47 -14.99
N PRO A 26 11.62 8.82 -15.47
CA PRO A 26 11.84 7.37 -15.59
C PRO A 26 12.42 6.73 -14.32
N ARG A 27 12.63 7.48 -13.24
CA ARG A 27 13.28 7.02 -12.01
C ARG A 27 12.45 5.99 -11.25
N VAL A 28 11.12 6.11 -11.31
CA VAL A 28 10.18 5.25 -10.60
C VAL A 28 9.21 4.61 -11.59
N ARG A 29 9.08 3.30 -11.56
CA ARG A 29 8.02 2.58 -12.27
C ARG A 29 6.78 2.52 -11.38
N CYS A 30 5.67 3.10 -11.83
CA CYS A 30 4.39 3.10 -11.12
C CYS A 30 3.50 1.97 -11.66
N VAL A 31 3.06 1.06 -10.77
CA VAL A 31 2.24 -0.12 -11.14
C VAL A 31 1.12 -0.39 -10.14
N GLU A 32 0.14 -1.18 -10.57
CA GLU A 32 -0.82 -1.91 -9.72
C GLU A 32 -0.47 -3.41 -9.73
N LEU A 33 -1.00 -4.20 -8.79
CA LEU A 33 -0.73 -5.65 -8.79
C LEU A 33 -1.15 -6.32 -10.11
N ARG A 34 -2.26 -5.86 -10.71
CA ARG A 34 -2.74 -6.37 -12.01
C ARG A 34 -1.76 -6.13 -13.18
N ASP A 35 -0.87 -5.15 -13.05
CA ASP A 35 0.18 -4.89 -14.05
C ASP A 35 1.37 -5.83 -13.88
N VAL A 36 1.48 -6.49 -12.73
CA VAL A 36 2.56 -7.43 -12.38
C VAL A 36 2.10 -8.87 -12.59
N VAL A 37 0.90 -9.21 -12.13
CA VAL A 37 0.33 -10.57 -12.22
C VAL A 37 -1.13 -10.53 -12.65
N PRO A 38 -1.61 -11.52 -13.43
CA PRO A 38 -3.01 -11.63 -13.77
C PRO A 38 -3.89 -11.83 -12.52
N ILE A 39 -5.03 -11.14 -12.47
CA ILE A 39 -6.02 -11.31 -11.40
C ILE A 39 -6.85 -12.57 -11.69
N PRO A 40 -6.91 -13.56 -10.78
CA PRO A 40 -7.77 -14.72 -10.94
C PRO A 40 -9.26 -14.34 -10.77
N PRO A 41 -10.19 -15.21 -11.20
CA PRO A 41 -11.62 -14.94 -11.04
C PRO A 41 -12.05 -14.70 -9.58
N PHE A 42 -11.35 -15.33 -8.63
CA PHE A 42 -11.61 -15.24 -7.18
C PHE A 42 -10.30 -14.98 -6.46
N PRO A 43 -9.84 -13.71 -6.41
CA PRO A 43 -8.60 -13.36 -5.70
C PRO A 43 -8.80 -13.50 -4.19
N ASP A 44 -7.95 -14.29 -3.55
CA ASP A 44 -7.91 -14.47 -2.10
C ASP A 44 -6.69 -13.78 -1.48
N LEU A 45 -6.56 -13.91 -0.16
CA LEU A 45 -5.45 -13.34 0.59
C LEU A 45 -4.10 -13.95 0.16
N ALA A 46 -4.05 -15.26 -0.07
CA ALA A 46 -2.81 -15.93 -0.48
C ALA A 46 -2.36 -15.44 -1.86
N TRP A 47 -3.28 -15.28 -2.82
CA TRP A 47 -2.97 -14.69 -4.12
C TRP A 47 -2.43 -13.25 -3.97
N ARG A 48 -3.06 -12.41 -3.14
CA ARG A 48 -2.59 -11.03 -2.92
C ARG A 48 -1.17 -10.99 -2.37
N GLN A 49 -0.84 -11.88 -1.42
CA GLN A 49 0.48 -11.97 -0.83
C GLN A 49 1.54 -12.50 -1.81
N GLN A 50 1.20 -13.51 -2.62
CA GLN A 50 2.06 -13.97 -3.70
C GLN A 50 2.29 -12.87 -4.74
N SER A 51 1.26 -12.12 -5.07
CA SER A 51 1.36 -10.97 -6.00
C SER A 51 2.19 -9.84 -5.42
N THR A 52 2.12 -9.62 -4.10
CA THR A 52 2.99 -8.67 -3.39
C THR A 52 4.46 -9.09 -3.48
N GLU A 53 4.76 -10.38 -3.33
CA GLU A 53 6.12 -10.90 -3.55
C GLU A 53 6.59 -10.68 -4.99
N GLN A 54 5.74 -10.88 -6.01
CA GLN A 54 6.11 -10.58 -7.40
C GLN A 54 6.40 -9.08 -7.60
N ALA A 55 5.66 -8.19 -6.93
CA ALA A 55 5.96 -6.76 -6.95
C ALA A 55 7.29 -6.45 -6.25
N VAL A 56 7.63 -7.16 -5.16
CA VAL A 56 8.95 -7.05 -4.51
C VAL A 56 10.07 -7.53 -5.44
N GLN A 57 9.88 -8.64 -6.14
CA GLN A 57 10.86 -9.12 -7.14
C GLN A 57 11.08 -8.09 -8.26
N LEU A 58 10.00 -7.51 -8.80
CA LEU A 58 10.10 -6.43 -9.78
C LEU A 58 10.86 -5.21 -9.22
N ALA A 59 10.64 -4.87 -7.95
CA ALA A 59 11.37 -3.76 -7.31
C ALA A 59 12.87 -4.06 -7.18
N LEU A 60 13.25 -5.31 -6.94
CA LEU A 60 14.65 -5.73 -6.89
C LEU A 60 15.32 -5.66 -8.27
N GLU A 61 14.62 -6.08 -9.34
CA GLU A 61 15.10 -5.92 -10.72
C GLU A 61 15.34 -4.44 -11.06
N LEU A 62 14.38 -3.57 -10.72
CA LEU A 62 14.51 -2.13 -10.90
C LEU A 62 15.65 -1.54 -10.06
N GLN A 63 15.86 -2.03 -8.84
CA GLN A 63 16.95 -1.60 -7.97
C GLN A 63 18.32 -1.89 -8.59
N GLU A 64 18.50 -3.02 -9.26
CA GLU A 64 19.70 -3.35 -10.02
C GLU A 64 19.95 -2.38 -11.19
N GLU A 65 18.89 -1.79 -11.75
CA GLU A 65 18.94 -0.74 -12.78
C GLU A 65 19.11 0.68 -12.18
N GLY A 66 19.22 0.83 -10.87
CA GLY A 66 19.23 2.14 -10.19
C GLY A 66 17.88 2.87 -10.22
N ARG A 67 16.79 2.12 -10.38
CA ARG A 67 15.41 2.60 -10.44
C ARG A 67 14.61 2.12 -9.23
N HIS A 68 13.39 2.61 -9.10
CA HIS A 68 12.52 2.36 -7.95
C HIS A 68 11.14 1.88 -8.41
N LEU A 69 10.40 1.23 -7.52
CA LEU A 69 9.01 0.82 -7.74
C LEU A 69 8.06 1.63 -6.86
N LEU A 70 6.96 2.10 -7.43
CA LEU A 70 5.79 2.54 -6.69
C LEU A 70 4.63 1.59 -6.98
N LEU A 71 4.20 0.85 -5.97
CA LEU A 71 3.00 0.03 -6.01
C LEU A 71 1.81 0.82 -5.46
N SER A 72 0.72 0.87 -6.21
CA SER A 72 -0.53 1.50 -5.79
C SER A 72 -1.73 0.85 -6.48
N GLY A 73 -2.95 1.18 -6.04
CA GLY A 73 -4.19 0.67 -6.65
C GLY A 73 -4.83 -0.46 -5.85
N ASP A 74 -4.05 -1.37 -5.34
CA ASP A 74 -4.52 -2.51 -4.56
C ASP A 74 -4.43 -2.24 -3.05
N PRO A 75 -5.28 -2.88 -2.23
CA PRO A 75 -5.28 -2.69 -0.78
C PRO A 75 -4.22 -3.58 -0.09
N VAL A 76 -2.97 -3.48 -0.52
CA VAL A 76 -1.83 -4.18 0.11
C VAL A 76 -1.48 -3.48 1.42
N ALA A 77 -1.42 -4.22 2.51
CA ALA A 77 -1.02 -3.66 3.79
C ALA A 77 0.52 -3.50 3.87
N PRO A 78 1.02 -2.47 4.59
CA PRO A 78 2.46 -2.29 4.79
C PRO A 78 3.16 -3.54 5.34
N GLY A 79 2.51 -4.26 6.27
CA GLY A 79 3.03 -5.51 6.82
C GLY A 79 3.19 -6.63 5.79
N GLU A 80 2.35 -6.68 4.75
CA GLU A 80 2.49 -7.68 3.68
C GLU A 80 3.77 -7.44 2.86
N VAL A 81 4.12 -6.18 2.62
CA VAL A 81 5.38 -5.86 1.91
C VAL A 81 6.59 -6.23 2.77
N LEU A 82 6.59 -5.91 4.07
CA LEU A 82 7.67 -6.29 4.97
C LEU A 82 7.83 -7.80 5.10
N ALA A 83 6.72 -8.53 5.17
CA ALA A 83 6.71 -9.98 5.33
C ALA A 83 6.93 -10.74 4.00
N ALA A 84 6.95 -10.07 2.87
CA ALA A 84 7.23 -10.71 1.59
C ALA A 84 8.61 -11.40 1.62
N PRO A 85 8.74 -12.65 1.11
CA PRO A 85 9.95 -13.45 1.24
C PRO A 85 11.24 -12.73 0.88
N SER A 86 11.23 -11.94 -0.20
CA SER A 86 12.41 -11.26 -0.72
C SER A 86 12.58 -9.82 -0.23
N ALA A 87 11.69 -9.32 0.63
CA ALA A 87 11.69 -7.91 1.05
C ALA A 87 12.98 -7.48 1.78
N GLU A 88 13.69 -8.41 2.45
CA GLU A 88 14.97 -8.13 3.11
C GLU A 88 16.09 -7.67 2.15
N ARG A 89 15.94 -7.94 0.85
CA ARG A 89 16.89 -7.54 -0.18
C ARG A 89 16.64 -6.13 -0.71
N LEU A 90 15.49 -5.53 -0.37
CA LEU A 90 15.18 -4.17 -0.72
C LEU A 90 16.02 -3.21 0.14
N GLU A 91 16.65 -2.23 -0.50
CA GLU A 91 17.41 -1.20 0.21
C GLU A 91 16.53 -0.41 1.18
N ARG A 92 15.28 -0.17 0.80
CA ARG A 92 14.36 0.64 1.57
C ARG A 92 12.91 0.40 1.15
N ILE A 93 12.01 0.41 2.13
CA ILE A 93 10.56 0.40 1.95
C ILE A 93 9.99 1.66 2.60
N ALA A 94 9.11 2.37 1.91
CA ALA A 94 8.31 3.46 2.47
C ALA A 94 6.84 3.26 2.13
N ALA A 95 5.95 3.56 3.06
CA ALA A 95 4.51 3.38 2.89
C ALA A 95 3.74 4.67 3.20
N CYS A 96 2.71 4.91 2.40
CA CYS A 96 1.75 5.98 2.57
C CYS A 96 0.34 5.41 2.46
N LEU A 97 -0.47 5.64 3.49
CA LEU A 97 -1.90 5.33 3.51
C LEU A 97 -2.69 6.52 2.95
N LEU A 98 -3.47 6.30 1.90
CA LEU A 98 -4.56 7.20 1.57
C LEU A 98 -5.79 6.77 2.37
N ASP A 99 -6.38 7.70 3.09
CA ASP A 99 -7.55 7.47 3.92
C ASP A 99 -8.63 8.52 3.67
N CYS A 100 -9.86 8.24 4.05
CA CYS A 100 -10.94 9.24 4.04
C CYS A 100 -12.00 8.88 5.08
N ALA A 101 -12.82 9.89 5.42
CA ALA A 101 -13.97 9.70 6.28
C ALA A 101 -14.93 8.62 5.72
N PRO A 102 -15.57 7.80 6.58
CA PRO A 102 -16.43 6.68 6.15
C PRO A 102 -17.58 7.10 5.25
N GLU A 103 -18.18 8.27 5.48
CA GLU A 103 -19.26 8.82 4.68
C GLU A 103 -18.79 9.21 3.27
N VAL A 104 -17.56 9.73 3.16
CA VAL A 104 -16.94 10.07 1.86
C VAL A 104 -16.62 8.79 1.10
N GLN A 105 -16.05 7.79 1.77
CA GLN A 105 -15.78 6.49 1.17
C GLN A 105 -17.06 5.85 0.64
N ARG A 106 -18.12 5.82 1.47
CA ARG A 106 -19.43 5.29 1.09
C ARG A 106 -19.98 5.99 -0.16
N ALA A 107 -19.93 7.32 -0.19
CA ALA A 107 -20.42 8.10 -1.33
C ALA A 107 -19.63 7.77 -2.62
N ARG A 108 -18.31 7.67 -2.53
CA ARG A 108 -17.44 7.34 -3.67
C ARG A 108 -17.68 5.92 -4.19
N LEU A 109 -17.84 4.93 -3.30
CA LEU A 109 -18.13 3.55 -3.66
C LEU A 109 -19.49 3.43 -4.37
N LEU A 110 -20.53 4.07 -3.85
CA LEU A 110 -21.84 4.11 -4.48
C LEU A 110 -21.81 4.80 -5.86
N ALA A 111 -21.11 5.91 -5.97
CA ALA A 111 -20.96 6.63 -7.25
C ALA A 111 -20.18 5.81 -8.28
N ARG A 112 -19.28 4.93 -7.86
CA ARG A 112 -18.56 3.96 -8.72
C ARG A 112 -19.44 2.79 -9.16
N GLY A 113 -20.57 2.56 -8.48
CA GLY A 113 -21.50 1.46 -8.77
C GLY A 113 -21.27 0.19 -7.95
N ASP A 114 -20.51 0.27 -6.85
CA ASP A 114 -20.34 -0.88 -5.96
C ASP A 114 -21.68 -1.28 -5.32
N PRO A 115 -21.96 -2.59 -5.20
CA PRO A 115 -23.18 -3.06 -4.58
C PRO A 115 -23.32 -2.58 -3.13
N PRO A 116 -24.46 -2.03 -2.70
CA PRO A 116 -24.66 -1.59 -1.32
C PRO A 116 -24.36 -2.67 -0.26
N ALA A 117 -24.54 -3.95 -0.61
CA ALA A 117 -24.27 -5.08 0.27
C ALA A 117 -22.78 -5.24 0.62
N THR A 118 -21.84 -4.74 -0.20
CA THR A 118 -20.40 -4.84 0.04
C THR A 118 -19.84 -3.67 0.85
N LEU A 119 -20.61 -2.60 1.04
CA LEU A 119 -20.16 -1.40 1.73
C LEU A 119 -19.70 -1.64 3.18
N PRO A 120 -20.40 -2.47 4.00
CA PRO A 120 -19.94 -2.75 5.35
C PRO A 120 -18.52 -3.32 5.40
N ASP A 121 -18.20 -4.25 4.50
CA ASP A 121 -16.88 -4.89 4.43
C ASP A 121 -15.79 -3.89 4.01
N HIS A 122 -16.09 -3.04 3.01
CA HIS A 122 -15.17 -1.98 2.59
C HIS A 122 -14.88 -0.98 3.70
N LEU A 123 -15.89 -0.57 4.47
CA LEU A 123 -15.75 0.36 5.58
C LEU A 123 -15.01 -0.27 6.76
N ALA A 124 -15.32 -1.53 7.08
CA ALA A 124 -14.61 -2.29 8.12
C ALA A 124 -13.13 -2.45 7.78
N PHE A 125 -12.83 -2.80 6.53
CA PHE A 125 -11.45 -2.92 6.06
C PHE A 125 -10.71 -1.57 6.07
N ALA A 126 -11.37 -0.46 5.74
CA ALA A 126 -10.78 0.87 5.84
C ALA A 126 -10.44 1.24 7.29
N ALA A 127 -11.35 0.94 8.23
CA ALA A 127 -11.12 1.15 9.66
C ALA A 127 -9.91 0.32 10.15
N TRP A 128 -9.85 -0.97 9.77
CA TRP A 128 -8.72 -1.83 10.08
C TRP A 128 -7.41 -1.30 9.50
N MET A 129 -7.38 -0.87 8.22
CA MET A 129 -6.18 -0.33 7.58
C MET A 129 -5.64 0.92 8.30
N ARG A 130 -6.53 1.77 8.80
CA ARG A 130 -6.17 2.98 9.56
C ARG A 130 -5.48 2.61 10.87
N GLU A 131 -6.07 1.70 11.62
CA GLU A 131 -5.50 1.23 12.89
C GLU A 131 -4.21 0.46 12.67
N HIS A 132 -4.15 -0.40 11.64
CA HIS A 132 -2.93 -1.13 11.28
C HIS A 132 -1.79 -0.18 10.83
N ALA A 133 -2.10 0.91 10.12
CA ALA A 133 -1.10 1.90 9.74
C ALA A 133 -0.50 2.62 10.96
N ALA A 134 -1.28 2.79 12.03
CA ALA A 134 -0.82 3.36 13.29
C ALA A 134 -0.13 2.33 14.20
N ASP A 135 -0.63 1.09 14.22
CA ASP A 135 -0.12 0.00 15.05
C ASP A 135 -0.07 -1.33 14.27
N PRO A 136 1.11 -1.84 13.94
CA PRO A 136 1.25 -3.12 13.23
C PRO A 136 0.68 -4.31 14.01
N GLY A 137 0.54 -4.20 15.33
CA GLY A 137 -0.05 -5.20 16.20
C GLY A 137 -1.59 -5.22 16.20
N HIS A 138 -2.23 -4.27 15.51
CA HIS A 138 -3.69 -4.22 15.46
C HIS A 138 -4.24 -5.36 14.59
N MET A 139 -4.93 -6.32 15.22
CA MET A 139 -5.60 -7.46 14.59
C MET A 139 -4.78 -8.10 13.44
N PRO A 140 -3.56 -8.59 13.73
CA PRO A 140 -2.66 -9.13 12.71
C PRO A 140 -3.23 -10.35 11.98
N GLU A 141 -4.17 -11.07 12.61
CA GLU A 141 -4.87 -12.23 12.05
C GLU A 141 -5.61 -11.92 10.73
N VAL A 142 -5.96 -10.67 10.48
CA VAL A 142 -6.57 -10.22 9.20
C VAL A 142 -5.64 -10.50 8.02
N LEU A 143 -4.34 -10.49 8.23
CA LEU A 143 -3.32 -10.78 7.21
C LEU A 143 -2.67 -12.14 7.37
N THR A 144 -2.57 -12.66 8.60
CA THR A 144 -1.77 -13.85 8.87
C THR A 144 -2.59 -15.15 8.82
N THR A 145 -3.93 -15.05 8.95
CA THR A 145 -4.81 -16.22 8.91
C THR A 145 -5.22 -16.55 7.49
N ASN A 146 -5.05 -17.81 7.08
CA ASN A 146 -5.34 -18.30 5.72
C ASN A 146 -4.58 -17.56 4.60
N GLY A 147 -3.47 -16.92 4.94
CA GLY A 147 -2.58 -16.30 3.98
C GLY A 147 -1.61 -17.28 3.35
N TRP A 148 -0.66 -16.74 2.59
CA TRP A 148 0.39 -17.54 1.96
C TRP A 148 1.45 -17.95 2.98
N GLU A 149 1.74 -19.24 3.09
CA GLU A 149 2.61 -19.83 4.12
C GLU A 149 4.09 -19.39 4.05
N GLN A 150 4.55 -18.84 2.90
CA GLN A 150 5.92 -18.38 2.75
C GLN A 150 6.15 -16.96 3.26
N MET A 151 5.11 -16.27 3.71
CA MET A 151 5.25 -14.95 4.31
C MET A 151 6.13 -14.99 5.57
N ARG A 152 6.99 -13.99 5.73
CA ARG A 152 7.97 -13.88 6.82
C ARG A 152 7.46 -12.95 7.91
N TRP A 153 6.42 -13.36 8.63
CA TRP A 153 5.75 -12.55 9.65
C TRP A 153 6.66 -12.22 10.85
N GLU A 154 7.76 -12.96 11.05
CA GLU A 154 8.78 -12.64 12.04
C GLU A 154 9.51 -11.30 11.78
N ARG A 155 9.42 -10.76 10.57
CA ARG A 155 9.95 -9.43 10.20
C ARG A 155 9.02 -8.31 10.60
N TRP A 156 7.79 -8.63 10.92
CA TRP A 156 6.82 -7.67 11.39
C TRP A 156 7.24 -7.18 12.78
N PRO A 157 7.36 -5.87 13.00
CA PRO A 157 7.79 -5.36 14.30
C PRO A 157 6.77 -5.76 15.36
N ALA A 158 7.24 -6.45 16.38
CA ALA A 158 6.41 -6.70 17.54
C ALA A 158 6.06 -5.37 18.22
N PRO A 159 4.85 -5.19 18.76
CA PRO A 159 4.39 -3.92 19.33
C PRO A 159 5.33 -3.30 20.37
N TRP A 160 6.11 -4.15 21.06
CA TRP A 160 7.07 -3.73 22.09
C TRP A 160 8.50 -3.49 21.59
N ARG A 161 8.79 -3.73 20.29
CA ARG A 161 10.14 -3.58 19.72
C ARG A 161 10.38 -2.30 18.94
N GLY A 162 9.47 -1.37 19.05
CA GLY A 162 9.64 -0.01 18.58
C GLY A 162 8.77 0.36 17.41
N ALA A 163 7.78 1.15 17.71
CA ALA A 163 7.05 1.96 16.73
C ALA A 163 8.01 2.82 15.87
N GLU A 164 9.27 2.99 16.28
CA GLU A 164 10.31 3.73 15.55
C GLU A 164 10.60 3.16 14.15
N ARG A 165 10.32 1.88 13.92
CA ARG A 165 10.48 1.22 12.62
C ARG A 165 9.18 1.05 11.84
N TRP A 166 8.05 1.48 12.40
CA TRP A 166 6.76 1.44 11.75
C TRP A 166 6.29 2.86 11.46
N ASN A 167 6.66 3.35 10.30
CA ASN A 167 6.31 4.70 9.88
C ASN A 167 5.50 4.62 8.59
N VAL A 168 4.20 4.81 8.71
CA VAL A 168 3.27 4.92 7.59
C VAL A 168 2.76 6.35 7.55
N GLU A 169 3.10 7.07 6.50
CA GLU A 169 2.53 8.39 6.24
C GLU A 169 1.04 8.27 5.96
N THR A 170 0.23 9.19 6.43
CA THR A 170 -1.21 9.18 6.16
C THR A 170 -1.65 10.49 5.47
N ILE A 171 -2.30 10.35 4.33
CA ILE A 171 -2.89 11.47 3.58
C ILE A 171 -4.40 11.33 3.60
N ASP A 172 -5.08 12.24 4.30
CA ASP A 172 -6.54 12.37 4.26
C ASP A 172 -6.99 12.91 2.89
N THR A 173 -7.91 12.21 2.27
CA THR A 173 -8.48 12.54 0.95
C THR A 173 -9.93 13.02 1.03
N SER A 174 -10.50 13.22 2.23
CA SER A 174 -11.93 13.49 2.43
C SER A 174 -12.40 14.75 1.73
N GLU A 175 -11.74 15.87 1.99
CA GLU A 175 -12.11 17.19 1.49
C GLU A 175 -11.14 17.78 0.46
N ARG A 176 -10.30 16.90 -0.11
CA ARG A 176 -9.27 17.30 -1.08
C ARG A 176 -9.63 16.87 -2.49
N THR A 177 -9.27 17.69 -3.44
CA THR A 177 -9.27 17.34 -4.86
C THR A 177 -8.20 16.30 -5.17
N ILE A 178 -8.34 15.56 -6.27
CA ILE A 178 -7.32 14.61 -6.73
C ILE A 178 -5.97 15.31 -6.93
N ALA A 179 -5.96 16.56 -7.43
CA ALA A 179 -4.74 17.33 -7.64
C ALA A 179 -4.00 17.64 -6.33
N GLU A 180 -4.71 18.00 -5.27
CA GLU A 180 -4.14 18.27 -3.95
C GLU A 180 -3.60 17.00 -3.28
N VAL A 181 -4.32 15.88 -3.41
CA VAL A 181 -3.85 14.59 -2.90
C VAL A 181 -2.64 14.10 -3.70
N ALA A 182 -2.67 14.25 -5.02
CA ALA A 182 -1.54 13.89 -5.88
C ALA A 182 -0.30 14.72 -5.57
N ALA A 183 -0.44 16.03 -5.33
CA ALA A 183 0.67 16.89 -4.92
C ALA A 183 1.28 16.43 -3.59
N ALA A 184 0.47 16.09 -2.59
CA ALA A 184 0.95 15.58 -1.31
C ALA A 184 1.63 14.21 -1.46
N ALA A 185 1.05 13.30 -2.23
CA ALA A 185 1.63 11.98 -2.50
C ALA A 185 2.95 12.07 -3.28
N LEU A 186 3.04 12.98 -4.25
CA LEU A 186 4.28 13.23 -4.98
C LEU A 186 5.36 13.80 -4.05
N ALA A 187 5.02 14.78 -3.21
CA ALA A 187 5.96 15.33 -2.23
C ALA A 187 6.49 14.27 -1.27
N TRP A 188 5.61 13.38 -0.77
CA TRP A 188 6.00 12.23 0.06
C TRP A 188 6.93 11.28 -0.72
N ALA A 189 6.59 10.91 -1.95
CA ALA A 189 7.41 10.00 -2.76
C ALA A 189 8.80 10.60 -3.02
N GLU A 190 8.90 11.86 -3.39
CA GLU A 190 10.16 12.57 -3.61
C GLU A 190 11.00 12.68 -2.33
N ALA A 191 10.39 12.99 -1.19
CA ALA A 191 11.07 13.01 0.11
C ALA A 191 11.59 11.61 0.49
N SER A 192 10.79 10.56 0.21
CA SER A 192 11.20 9.17 0.42
C SER A 192 12.39 8.78 -0.43
N LEU A 193 12.41 9.17 -1.71
CA LEU A 193 13.52 8.93 -2.63
C LEU A 193 14.82 9.64 -2.18
N ARG A 194 14.70 10.80 -1.54
CA ARG A 194 15.86 11.52 -0.95
C ARG A 194 16.29 10.98 0.43
N GLY A 195 15.56 10.01 0.98
CA GLY A 195 15.84 9.46 2.31
C GLY A 195 15.40 10.37 3.48
N GLU A 196 14.54 11.33 3.22
CA GLU A 196 14.06 12.32 4.21
C GLU A 196 12.85 11.81 5.03
N THR A 197 12.17 10.76 4.58
CA THR A 197 11.10 10.11 5.34
C THR A 197 11.64 8.88 6.09
N PRO A 198 11.05 8.47 7.21
CA PRO A 198 11.39 7.21 7.84
C PRO A 198 11.10 6.01 6.93
N ALA A 199 11.89 4.95 7.04
CA ALA A 199 11.64 3.68 6.37
C ALA A 199 10.74 2.77 7.22
N LEU A 200 10.10 1.80 6.57
CA LEU A 200 9.48 0.63 7.20
C LEU A 200 10.55 -0.44 7.44
N GLY A 201 10.56 -1.04 8.65
CA GLY A 201 11.42 -2.18 8.97
C GLY A 201 12.74 -1.86 9.64
#